data_d9ef4afeb55fa021abb650fa5fcdcfa8
#
_entry.id   d9ef4afeb55fa021abb650fa5fcdcfa8
#
_cell.length_a   1.000
_cell.length_b   1.000
_cell.length_c   1.000
_cell.angle_alpha   90.00
_cell.angle_beta   90.00
_cell.angle_gamma   90.00
#
_symmetry.space_group_name_H-M   'P 1'
#
loop_
_entity.id
_entity.type
_entity.pdbx_description
1 polymer ?
#
loop_
_entity_poly.entity_id
_entity_poly.type
_entity_poly.pdbx_seq_one_letter_code
_entity_poly.pdbx_strand_id
1 'polypeptide(L)'
;MDREKTMASLRRRGYTVRWFDTAAEAATALDGAIDGKTVGFGDSVTLETLGLFQRLGAHTTVVDPKPPPQGLDFWQTARRTLLTDVFLTSVNAIAETGEMVNIDGTGNRVAGSLFGHDKVYFVAGANKIVPTLEDARFRARHLAAPANIVRHGYRT
;
A
#
# COMPACT_ATOMS: atom_id res chain seq x y z
N MET A 1 13.48 -5.15 15.30
CA MET A 1 13.42 -4.33 14.08
C MET A 1 14.55 -3.33 14.08
N ASP A 2 15.38 -3.37 13.04
CA ASP A 2 16.45 -2.41 12.80
C ASP A 2 16.02 -1.41 11.71
N ARG A 3 15.64 -0.19 12.15
CA ARG A 3 15.16 0.89 11.28
C ARG A 3 16.22 1.30 10.25
N GLU A 4 17.42 1.58 10.71
CA GLU A 4 18.49 2.12 9.86
C GLU A 4 18.91 1.11 8.78
N LYS A 5 19.10 -0.14 9.18
CA LYS A 5 19.37 -1.25 8.27
C LYS A 5 18.26 -1.40 7.22
N THR A 6 17.00 -1.37 7.65
CA THR A 6 15.85 -1.51 6.74
C THR A 6 15.82 -0.38 5.72
N MET A 7 15.94 0.88 6.17
CA MET A 7 15.95 2.03 5.27
C MET A 7 17.12 1.99 4.28
N ALA A 8 18.32 1.64 4.75
CA ALA A 8 19.50 1.51 3.90
C ALA A 8 19.33 0.38 2.86
N SER A 9 18.74 -0.75 3.27
CA SER A 9 18.50 -1.89 2.38
C SER A 9 17.46 -1.55 1.29
N LEU A 10 16.39 -0.87 1.63
CA LEU A 10 15.40 -0.39 0.65
C LEU A 10 16.01 0.62 -0.33
N ARG A 11 16.82 1.57 0.16
CA ARG A 11 17.51 2.54 -0.71
C ARG A 11 18.46 1.86 -1.70
N ARG A 12 19.21 0.83 -1.27
CA ARG A 12 20.07 0.04 -2.18
C ARG A 12 19.28 -0.67 -3.28
N ARG A 13 17.99 -0.94 -3.06
CA ARG A 13 17.07 -1.52 -4.06
C ARG A 13 16.39 -0.47 -4.93
N GLY A 14 16.77 0.81 -4.82
CA GLY A 14 16.27 1.90 -5.65
C GLY A 14 15.04 2.62 -5.11
N TYR A 15 14.57 2.31 -3.91
CA TYR A 15 13.44 3.02 -3.31
C TYR A 15 13.86 4.36 -2.70
N THR A 16 13.05 5.39 -2.89
CA THR A 16 13.10 6.60 -2.08
C THR A 16 12.38 6.33 -0.77
N VAL A 17 13.11 6.34 0.35
CA VAL A 17 12.59 5.92 1.65
C VAL A 17 12.50 7.10 2.60
N ARG A 18 11.32 7.30 3.17
CA ARG A 18 11.06 8.27 4.25
C ARG A 18 10.52 7.52 5.47
N TRP A 19 10.93 7.97 6.64
CA TRP A 19 10.40 7.49 7.91
C TRP A 19 9.66 8.63 8.59
N PHE A 20 8.57 8.31 9.24
CA PHE A 20 7.78 9.21 10.05
C PHE A 20 7.54 8.55 11.40
N ASP A 21 7.60 9.34 12.47
CA ASP A 21 7.39 8.81 13.81
C ASP A 21 5.90 8.63 14.13
N THR A 22 5.04 9.37 13.42
CA THR A 22 3.59 9.28 13.56
C THR A 22 2.87 9.06 12.23
N ALA A 23 1.69 8.45 12.31
CA ALA A 23 0.78 8.30 11.18
C ALA A 23 0.34 9.66 10.60
N ALA A 24 0.14 10.66 11.47
CA ALA A 24 -0.28 12.00 11.07
C ALA A 24 0.78 12.72 10.23
N GLU A 25 2.06 12.60 10.59
CA GLU A 25 3.17 13.15 9.80
C GLU A 25 3.26 12.49 8.43
N ALA A 26 3.12 11.16 8.37
CA ALA A 26 3.12 10.42 7.11
C ALA A 26 1.96 10.86 6.21
N ALA A 27 0.75 10.99 6.77
CA ALA A 27 -0.42 11.44 6.04
C ALA A 27 -0.25 12.85 5.48
N THR A 28 0.23 13.80 6.29
CA THR A 28 0.49 15.18 5.87
C THR A 28 1.55 15.26 4.77
N ALA A 29 2.61 14.46 4.89
CA ALA A 29 3.67 14.44 3.89
C ALA A 29 3.21 13.85 2.54
N LEU A 30 2.34 12.86 2.56
CA LEU A 30 1.76 12.28 1.33
C LEU A 30 0.75 13.24 0.70
N ASP A 31 -0.10 13.85 1.51
CA ASP A 31 -1.09 14.84 1.08
C ASP A 31 -0.43 16.02 0.35
N GLY A 32 0.63 16.58 0.94
CA GLY A 32 1.39 17.68 0.32
C GLY A 32 2.30 17.27 -0.86
N ALA A 33 2.56 15.97 -1.04
CA ALA A 33 3.40 15.47 -2.14
C ALA A 33 2.61 15.04 -3.38
N ILE A 34 1.30 14.89 -3.27
CA ILE A 34 0.41 14.40 -4.33
C ILE A 34 -0.64 15.47 -4.60
N ASP A 35 -0.46 16.20 -5.69
CA ASP A 35 -1.39 17.24 -6.13
C ASP A 35 -1.56 17.22 -7.65
N GLY A 36 -2.75 17.60 -8.14
CA GLY A 36 -3.06 17.69 -9.56
C GLY A 36 -2.93 16.38 -10.35
N LYS A 37 -3.00 15.23 -9.67
CA LYS A 37 -2.84 13.88 -10.22
C LYS A 37 -4.09 13.04 -10.02
N THR A 38 -4.22 11.98 -10.82
CA THR A 38 -5.16 10.90 -10.52
C THR A 38 -4.49 9.89 -9.60
N VAL A 39 -5.21 9.43 -8.57
CA VAL A 39 -4.66 8.56 -7.51
C VAL A 39 -5.49 7.29 -7.39
N GLY A 40 -4.85 6.15 -7.64
CA GLY A 40 -5.45 4.83 -7.42
C GLY A 40 -5.07 4.27 -6.05
N PHE A 41 -6.02 3.62 -5.40
CA PHE A 41 -5.82 2.98 -4.11
C PHE A 41 -5.83 1.46 -4.24
N GLY A 42 -4.76 0.83 -3.72
CA GLY A 42 -4.76 -0.57 -3.36
C GLY A 42 -5.38 -0.75 -1.98
N ASP A 43 -6.29 -1.69 -1.83
CA ASP A 43 -6.99 -1.98 -0.58
C ASP A 43 -6.01 -2.22 0.59
N SER A 44 -6.05 -1.34 1.59
CA SER A 44 -5.10 -1.35 2.71
C SER A 44 -5.65 -0.67 3.96
N VAL A 45 -5.71 -1.42 5.06
CA VAL A 45 -6.03 -0.88 6.39
C VAL A 45 -5.08 0.25 6.79
N THR A 46 -3.80 0.17 6.40
CA THR A 46 -2.84 1.25 6.67
C THR A 46 -3.26 2.57 6.02
N LEU A 47 -3.71 2.53 4.76
CA LEU A 47 -4.16 3.73 4.05
C LEU A 47 -5.47 4.27 4.61
N GLU A 48 -6.39 3.37 5.01
CA GLU A 48 -7.64 3.74 5.69
C GLU A 48 -7.37 4.45 7.02
N THR A 49 -6.48 3.90 7.86
CA THR A 49 -6.09 4.48 9.16
C THR A 49 -5.49 5.87 9.00
N LEU A 50 -4.77 6.12 7.91
CA LEU A 50 -4.20 7.43 7.59
C LEU A 50 -5.23 8.43 7.03
N GLY A 51 -6.45 7.99 6.71
CA GLY A 51 -7.48 8.83 6.11
C GLY A 51 -7.10 9.43 4.75
N LEU A 52 -6.20 8.77 4.01
CA LEU A 52 -5.62 9.31 2.79
C LEU A 52 -6.63 9.44 1.65
N PHE A 53 -7.64 8.59 1.59
CA PHE A 53 -8.69 8.71 0.57
C PHE A 53 -9.42 10.04 0.68
N GLN A 54 -9.86 10.41 1.88
CA GLN A 54 -10.59 11.66 2.13
C GLN A 54 -9.69 12.89 1.97
N ARG A 55 -8.44 12.81 2.48
CA ARG A 55 -7.48 13.91 2.37
C ARG A 55 -7.18 14.22 0.91
N LEU A 56 -6.73 13.27 0.15
CA LEU A 56 -6.38 13.44 -1.26
C LEU A 56 -7.63 13.74 -2.12
N GLY A 57 -8.78 13.13 -1.82
CA GLY A 57 -10.03 13.40 -2.51
C GLY A 57 -10.55 14.82 -2.38
N ALA A 58 -10.03 15.61 -1.44
CA ALA A 58 -10.38 17.03 -1.30
C ALA A 58 -9.75 17.91 -2.39
N HIS A 59 -8.66 17.49 -3.02
CA HIS A 59 -7.93 18.30 -4.00
C HIS A 59 -7.36 17.53 -5.20
N THR A 60 -7.57 16.19 -5.25
CA THR A 60 -7.17 15.33 -6.38
C THR A 60 -8.33 14.45 -6.83
N THR A 61 -8.18 13.76 -7.96
CA THR A 61 -9.11 12.72 -8.38
C THR A 61 -8.67 11.37 -7.83
N VAL A 62 -9.47 10.77 -6.94
CA VAL A 62 -9.16 9.48 -6.32
C VAL A 62 -10.04 8.36 -6.85
N VAL A 63 -9.46 7.18 -7.03
CA VAL A 63 -10.13 5.95 -7.47
C VAL A 63 -9.86 4.86 -6.45
N ASP A 64 -10.90 4.41 -5.75
CA ASP A 64 -10.83 3.30 -4.79
C ASP A 64 -11.90 2.25 -5.15
N PRO A 65 -11.53 0.98 -5.30
CA PRO A 65 -12.50 -0.07 -5.57
C PRO A 65 -13.37 -0.44 -4.36
N LYS A 66 -13.13 0.14 -3.18
CA LYS A 66 -13.87 -0.17 -1.95
C LYS A 66 -14.22 1.07 -1.12
N PRO A 67 -15.49 1.49 -1.13
CA PRO A 67 -16.58 0.99 -1.98
C PRO A 67 -16.42 1.47 -3.43
N PRO A 68 -16.86 0.68 -4.39
CA PRO A 68 -16.86 1.14 -5.78
C PRO A 68 -17.82 2.31 -5.95
N PRO A 69 -17.51 3.25 -6.85
CA PRO A 69 -18.42 4.34 -7.19
C PRO A 69 -19.77 3.82 -7.70
N GLN A 70 -20.83 4.63 -7.54
CA GLN A 70 -22.15 4.27 -8.00
C GLN A 70 -22.15 3.89 -9.49
N GLY A 71 -22.77 2.77 -9.81
CA GLY A 71 -22.86 2.25 -11.18
C GLY A 71 -21.64 1.43 -11.65
N LEU A 72 -20.65 1.22 -10.78
CA LEU A 72 -19.50 0.38 -11.05
C LEU A 72 -19.41 -0.77 -10.05
N ASP A 73 -18.84 -1.90 -10.50
CA ASP A 73 -18.46 -2.98 -9.62
C ASP A 73 -16.99 -2.87 -9.17
N PHE A 74 -16.59 -3.77 -8.27
CA PHE A 74 -15.21 -3.85 -7.79
C PHE A 74 -14.20 -4.04 -8.94
N TRP A 75 -14.48 -4.93 -9.88
CA TRP A 75 -13.56 -5.26 -10.96
C TRP A 75 -13.36 -4.11 -11.95
N GLN A 76 -14.45 -3.42 -12.28
CA GLN A 76 -14.40 -2.24 -13.14
C GLN A 76 -13.58 -1.14 -12.48
N THR A 77 -13.79 -0.91 -11.19
CA THR A 77 -13.06 0.13 -10.45
C THR A 77 -11.61 -0.27 -10.23
N ALA A 78 -11.31 -1.54 -9.88
CA ALA A 78 -9.95 -2.03 -9.72
C ALA A 78 -9.12 -1.91 -11.01
N ARG A 79 -9.73 -2.11 -12.19
CA ARG A 79 -9.06 -1.84 -13.47
C ARG A 79 -8.77 -0.36 -13.69
N ARG A 80 -9.66 0.52 -13.23
CA ARG A 80 -9.45 1.98 -13.33
C ARG A 80 -8.31 2.46 -12.45
N THR A 81 -8.07 1.85 -11.29
CA THR A 81 -6.91 2.20 -10.46
C THR A 81 -5.59 1.97 -11.18
N LEU A 82 -5.52 1.02 -12.13
CA LEU A 82 -4.31 0.72 -12.90
C LEU A 82 -3.98 1.79 -13.96
N LEU A 83 -4.89 2.73 -14.21
CA LEU A 83 -4.74 3.80 -15.19
C LEU A 83 -4.47 5.17 -14.56
N THR A 84 -4.26 5.22 -13.26
CA THR A 84 -4.01 6.48 -12.53
C THR A 84 -2.52 6.86 -12.58
N ASP A 85 -2.23 8.15 -12.41
CA ASP A 85 -0.85 8.67 -12.41
C ASP A 85 -0.07 8.16 -11.19
N VAL A 86 -0.74 8.07 -10.04
CA VAL A 86 -0.15 7.67 -8.76
C VAL A 86 -0.90 6.46 -8.21
N PHE A 87 -0.16 5.51 -7.65
CA PHE A 87 -0.75 4.38 -6.95
C PHE A 87 -0.29 4.31 -5.50
N LEU A 88 -1.24 4.29 -4.58
CA LEU A 88 -1.01 4.13 -3.15
C LEU A 88 -1.37 2.70 -2.72
N THR A 89 -0.43 2.02 -2.09
CA THR A 89 -0.62 0.67 -1.58
C THR A 89 0.18 0.44 -0.30
N SER A 90 0.03 -0.72 0.28
CA SER A 90 0.84 -1.19 1.39
C SER A 90 1.49 -2.53 1.05
N VAL A 91 2.21 -3.09 2.02
CA VAL A 91 2.82 -4.42 1.92
C VAL A 91 2.32 -5.32 3.04
N ASN A 92 2.41 -6.63 2.87
CA ASN A 92 2.13 -7.58 3.94
C ASN A 92 3.31 -7.70 4.90
N ALA A 93 4.54 -7.60 4.42
CA ALA A 93 5.76 -7.59 5.23
C ALA A 93 6.93 -6.92 4.50
N ILE A 94 7.90 -6.42 5.26
CA ILE A 94 9.19 -5.91 4.80
C ILE A 94 10.28 -6.64 5.57
N ALA A 95 11.22 -7.26 4.87
CA ALA A 95 12.43 -7.77 5.50
C ALA A 95 13.44 -6.63 5.75
N GLU A 96 14.21 -6.69 6.84
CA GLU A 96 15.29 -5.71 7.08
C GLU A 96 16.36 -5.72 5.98
N THR A 97 16.41 -6.77 5.18
CA THR A 97 17.23 -6.90 3.97
C THR A 97 16.63 -6.21 2.73
N GLY A 98 15.44 -5.62 2.86
CA GLY A 98 14.83 -4.73 1.86
C GLY A 98 13.85 -5.41 0.90
N GLU A 99 13.53 -6.68 1.09
CA GLU A 99 12.48 -7.35 0.32
C GLU A 99 11.10 -6.94 0.87
N MET A 100 10.17 -6.64 -0.04
CA MET A 100 8.77 -6.46 0.25
C MET A 100 7.97 -7.69 -0.20
N VAL A 101 7.17 -8.25 0.70
CA VAL A 101 6.37 -9.46 0.43
C VAL A 101 4.90 -9.11 0.44
N ASN A 102 4.20 -9.50 -0.64
CA ASN A 102 2.77 -9.37 -0.77
C ASN A 102 2.12 -10.71 -1.13
N ILE A 103 0.95 -10.97 -0.55
CA ILE A 103 0.00 -12.00 -0.97
C ILE A 103 -1.29 -11.27 -1.30
N ASP A 104 -1.77 -11.46 -2.52
CA ASP A 104 -2.93 -10.74 -3.03
C ASP A 104 -4.06 -11.72 -3.38
N GLY A 105 -5.30 -11.36 -3.02
CA GLY A 105 -6.46 -12.19 -3.30
C GLY A 105 -6.90 -12.14 -4.76
N THR A 106 -6.86 -10.96 -5.37
CA THR A 106 -7.30 -10.72 -6.75
C THR A 106 -6.19 -10.29 -7.71
N GLY A 107 -5.02 -9.96 -7.17
CA GLY A 107 -3.86 -9.53 -7.95
C GLY A 107 -3.81 -8.04 -8.28
N ASN A 108 -4.88 -7.29 -8.01
CA ASN A 108 -4.97 -5.87 -8.39
C ASN A 108 -3.94 -4.98 -7.68
N ARG A 109 -3.65 -5.21 -6.40
CA ARG A 109 -2.65 -4.44 -5.65
C ARG A 109 -1.24 -4.72 -6.17
N VAL A 110 -0.91 -5.98 -6.39
CA VAL A 110 0.39 -6.38 -6.94
C VAL A 110 0.55 -5.82 -8.35
N ALA A 111 -0.46 -5.94 -9.22
CA ALA A 111 -0.43 -5.38 -10.56
C ALA A 111 -0.16 -3.88 -10.56
N GLY A 112 -0.90 -3.10 -9.76
CA GLY A 112 -0.70 -1.65 -9.62
C GLY A 112 0.66 -1.26 -9.02
N SER A 113 1.29 -2.14 -8.26
CA SER A 113 2.62 -1.87 -7.71
C SER A 113 3.77 -2.09 -8.68
N LEU A 114 3.51 -2.73 -9.85
CA LEU A 114 4.56 -3.16 -10.77
C LEU A 114 4.67 -2.28 -12.02
N PHE A 115 3.55 -1.79 -12.56
CA PHE A 115 3.54 -1.12 -13.84
C PHE A 115 2.38 -0.15 -14.03
N GLY A 116 2.61 0.90 -14.82
CA GLY A 116 1.60 1.79 -15.40
C GLY A 116 1.52 3.17 -14.75
N HIS A 117 1.97 3.34 -13.53
CA HIS A 117 1.90 4.60 -12.81
C HIS A 117 3.20 5.41 -12.91
N ASP A 118 3.09 6.75 -12.92
CA ASP A 118 4.25 7.64 -12.80
C ASP A 118 4.97 7.42 -11.46
N LYS A 119 4.18 7.11 -10.41
CA LYS A 119 4.71 6.91 -9.07
C LYS A 119 3.88 5.91 -8.25
N VAL A 120 4.58 5.05 -7.54
CA VAL A 120 3.97 4.12 -6.57
C VAL A 120 4.48 4.44 -5.17
N TYR A 121 3.56 4.61 -4.22
CA TYR A 121 3.88 4.76 -2.81
C TYR A 121 3.49 3.50 -2.04
N PHE A 122 4.48 2.86 -1.42
CA PHE A 122 4.27 1.82 -0.44
C PHE A 122 4.25 2.43 0.95
N VAL A 123 3.09 2.41 1.60
CA VAL A 123 2.91 2.95 2.95
C VAL A 123 2.76 1.80 3.92
N ALA A 124 3.67 1.70 4.89
CA ALA A 124 3.68 0.57 5.80
C ALA A 124 3.99 1.00 7.24
N GLY A 125 3.26 0.44 8.19
CA GLY A 125 3.60 0.58 9.60
C GLY A 125 4.86 -0.23 9.95
N ALA A 126 5.64 0.24 10.93
CA ALA A 126 6.84 -0.42 11.43
C ALA A 126 6.60 -1.86 11.91
N ASN A 127 5.37 -2.17 12.34
CA ASN A 127 4.94 -3.51 12.74
C ASN A 127 4.97 -4.55 11.60
N LYS A 128 5.23 -4.12 10.36
CA LYS A 128 5.37 -5.01 9.20
C LYS A 128 6.81 -5.35 8.88
N ILE A 129 7.76 -4.74 9.58
CA ILE A 129 9.20 -4.99 9.40
C ILE A 129 9.61 -6.20 10.25
N VAL A 130 10.30 -7.13 9.62
CA VAL A 130 10.82 -8.38 10.24
C VAL A 130 12.27 -8.62 9.84
N PRO A 131 13.03 -9.42 10.61
CA PRO A 131 14.47 -9.55 10.41
C PRO A 131 14.88 -10.09 9.04
N THR A 132 14.21 -11.12 8.54
CA THR A 132 14.63 -11.86 7.35
C THR A 132 13.53 -11.97 6.30
N LEU A 133 13.89 -12.32 5.08
CA LEU A 133 12.94 -12.64 4.03
C LEU A 133 12.03 -13.84 4.39
N GLU A 134 12.57 -14.81 5.11
CA GLU A 134 11.79 -15.98 5.57
C GLU A 134 10.71 -15.55 6.58
N ASP A 135 11.07 -14.70 7.54
CA ASP A 135 10.11 -14.10 8.46
C ASP A 135 9.06 -13.26 7.73
N ALA A 136 9.46 -12.55 6.66
CA ALA A 136 8.53 -11.77 5.85
C ALA A 136 7.53 -12.67 5.10
N ARG A 137 7.98 -13.78 4.56
CA ARG A 137 7.12 -14.79 3.94
C ARG A 137 6.17 -15.43 4.96
N PHE A 138 6.71 -15.78 6.12
CA PHE A 138 5.90 -16.33 7.23
C PHE A 138 4.83 -15.33 7.67
N ARG A 139 5.21 -14.07 7.92
CA ARG A 139 4.27 -13.02 8.31
C ARG A 139 3.19 -12.80 7.26
N ALA A 140 3.56 -12.72 5.98
CA ALA A 140 2.61 -12.53 4.89
C ALA A 140 1.60 -13.69 4.82
N ARG A 141 2.05 -14.93 4.94
CA ARG A 141 1.22 -16.13 4.79
C ARG A 141 0.38 -16.42 6.01
N HIS A 142 0.93 -16.27 7.22
CA HIS A 142 0.30 -16.77 8.45
C HIS A 142 -0.35 -15.67 9.30
N LEU A 143 -0.04 -14.40 9.06
CA LEU A 143 -0.62 -13.28 9.79
C LEU A 143 -1.43 -12.35 8.87
N ALA A 144 -0.82 -11.83 7.81
CA ALA A 144 -1.46 -10.80 7.00
C ALA A 144 -2.55 -11.35 6.07
N ALA A 145 -2.32 -12.47 5.39
CA ALA A 145 -3.31 -13.06 4.48
C ALA A 145 -4.54 -13.59 5.25
N PRO A 146 -4.43 -14.35 6.35
CA PRO A 146 -5.59 -14.74 7.15
C PRO A 146 -6.38 -13.57 7.69
N ALA A 147 -5.72 -12.51 8.21
CA ALA A 147 -6.39 -11.32 8.69
C ALA A 147 -7.20 -10.61 7.59
N ASN A 148 -6.68 -10.57 6.35
CA ASN A 148 -7.40 -10.04 5.20
C ASN A 148 -8.59 -10.91 4.80
N ILE A 149 -8.47 -12.23 4.82
CA ILE A 149 -9.56 -13.18 4.54
C ILE A 149 -10.73 -12.92 5.50
N VAL A 150 -10.45 -12.82 6.80
CA VAL A 150 -11.46 -12.54 7.83
C VAL A 150 -12.11 -11.16 7.59
N ARG A 151 -11.31 -10.12 7.34
CA ARG A 151 -11.81 -8.77 7.08
C ARG A 151 -12.76 -8.69 5.89
N HIS A 152 -12.53 -9.48 4.85
CA HIS A 152 -13.35 -9.49 3.65
C HIS A 152 -14.49 -10.51 3.68
N GLY A 153 -14.63 -11.28 4.75
CA GLY A 153 -15.67 -12.30 4.87
C GLY A 153 -15.52 -13.47 3.89
N TYR A 154 -14.32 -13.69 3.36
CA TYR A 154 -14.08 -14.85 2.51
C TYR A 154 -14.11 -16.12 3.37
N ARG A 155 -14.75 -17.17 2.83
CA ARG A 155 -14.66 -18.50 3.42
C ARG A 155 -13.36 -19.16 2.96
N THR A 156 -12.63 -19.72 3.90
CA THR A 156 -11.47 -20.58 3.65
C THR A 156 -11.93 -21.97 3.29
#